data_0666616e4f0ffe094bc3fc1c710971b1
#
_entry.id   0666616e4f0ffe094bc3fc1c710971b1
#
_cell.length_a   1.000
_cell.length_b   1.000
_cell.length_c   1.000
_cell.angle_alpha   90.00
_cell.angle_beta   90.00
_cell.angle_gamma   90.00
#
_symmetry.space_group_name_H-M   'P 1'
#
loop_
_entity.id
_entity.type
_entity.pdbx_description
1 polymer ?
#
loop_
_entity_poly.entity_id
_entity_poly.type
_entity_poly.pdbx_seq_one_letter_code
_entity_poly.pdbx_strand_id
1 'polypeptide(L)'
;VKTRDFTKVDTIKRAIISLYRNDIQKYAEGNEVRVTSIFDLIPSQLQKHEKKFRLSEIKAGARMREYEGAFFWLHEAMVANICYGATEPNIGLNLKLENSSLKCYMADTGLLISMAFDENRIMQESLYKKLMMDKLEVNEGMLVENIVAQMLKAKGHKLFFYSNYSREAEDRMEIDFLIAKPSITSKHNISPIEVKSTNRYTISSLEKCVRKYKNYLSTPYVIHTSDLAEKDGIVYLPLYMTPLL
;
A
#
# COMPACT_ATOMS: atom_id res chain seq x y z
N VAL A 1 -22.46 7.94 7.77
CA VAL A 1 -22.20 8.93 8.84
C VAL A 1 -23.50 9.44 9.44
N LYS A 2 -24.50 9.83 8.64
CA LYS A 2 -25.79 10.36 9.16
C LYS A 2 -26.59 9.32 9.98
N THR A 3 -26.57 8.06 9.62
CA THR A 3 -27.38 7.00 10.25
C THR A 3 -26.64 6.24 11.35
N ARG A 4 -25.31 6.30 11.39
CA ARG A 4 -24.43 5.48 12.26
C ARG A 4 -24.72 3.96 12.17
N ASP A 5 -25.30 3.52 11.05
CA ASP A 5 -25.66 2.13 10.82
C ASP A 5 -24.54 1.42 10.05
N PHE A 6 -23.66 0.74 10.78
CA PHE A 6 -22.52 0.01 10.21
C PHE A 6 -22.95 -1.18 9.34
N THR A 7 -24.06 -1.83 9.67
CA THR A 7 -24.61 -2.95 8.88
C THR A 7 -25.01 -2.50 7.48
N LYS A 8 -25.70 -1.34 7.40
CA LYS A 8 -26.08 -0.76 6.13
C LYS A 8 -24.86 -0.33 5.29
N VAL A 9 -23.85 0.24 5.96
CA VAL A 9 -22.58 0.61 5.28
C VAL A 9 -21.89 -0.63 4.72
N ASP A 10 -21.81 -1.73 5.48
CA ASP A 10 -21.19 -2.98 5.03
C ASP A 10 -21.96 -3.59 3.86
N THR A 11 -23.29 -3.59 3.91
CA THR A 11 -24.14 -4.05 2.78
C THR A 11 -23.83 -3.28 1.50
N ILE A 12 -23.69 -1.95 1.57
CA ILE A 12 -23.35 -1.12 0.42
C ILE A 12 -21.95 -1.46 -0.10
N LYS A 13 -20.93 -1.62 0.79
CA LYS A 13 -19.59 -1.99 0.38
C LYS A 13 -19.54 -3.34 -0.32
N ARG A 14 -20.26 -4.34 0.18
CA ARG A 14 -20.36 -5.65 -0.47
C ARG A 14 -21.03 -5.57 -1.84
N ALA A 15 -22.06 -4.74 -1.98
CA ALA A 15 -22.67 -4.47 -3.27
C ALA A 15 -21.65 -3.85 -4.26
N ILE A 16 -20.82 -2.91 -3.81
CA ILE A 16 -19.74 -2.32 -4.63
C ILE A 16 -18.72 -3.39 -5.03
N ILE A 17 -18.27 -4.24 -4.11
CA ILE A 17 -17.34 -5.34 -4.41
C ILE A 17 -17.95 -6.30 -5.45
N SER A 18 -19.23 -6.62 -5.32
CA SER A 18 -19.95 -7.44 -6.31
C SER A 18 -20.03 -6.77 -7.69
N LEU A 19 -20.26 -5.45 -7.75
CA LEU A 19 -20.22 -4.69 -8.98
C LEU A 19 -18.83 -4.73 -9.63
N TYR A 20 -17.75 -4.56 -8.86
CA TYR A 20 -16.38 -4.68 -9.39
C TYR A 20 -16.12 -6.07 -9.99
N ARG A 21 -16.57 -7.17 -9.32
CA ARG A 21 -16.45 -8.52 -9.88
C ARG A 21 -17.23 -8.67 -11.19
N ASN A 22 -18.42 -8.09 -11.29
CA ASN A 22 -19.22 -8.08 -12.53
C ASN A 22 -18.52 -7.29 -13.64
N ASP A 23 -17.94 -6.13 -13.31
CA ASP A 23 -17.21 -5.30 -14.26
C ASP A 23 -15.95 -6.00 -14.75
N ILE A 24 -15.23 -6.72 -13.89
CA ILE A 24 -14.09 -7.57 -14.28
C ILE A 24 -14.55 -8.58 -15.33
N GLN A 25 -15.64 -9.32 -15.07
CA GLN A 25 -16.17 -10.33 -15.99
C GLN A 25 -16.61 -9.73 -17.34
N LYS A 26 -17.07 -8.49 -17.35
CA LYS A 26 -17.62 -7.84 -18.55
C LYS A 26 -16.56 -7.11 -19.39
N TYR A 27 -15.54 -6.55 -18.74
CA TYR A 27 -14.64 -5.58 -19.38
C TYR A 27 -13.15 -5.96 -19.36
N ALA A 28 -12.75 -7.03 -18.67
CA ALA A 28 -11.34 -7.40 -18.61
C ALA A 28 -10.84 -8.24 -19.80
N GLU A 29 -11.64 -8.41 -20.83
CA GLU A 29 -11.40 -9.02 -22.15
C GLU A 29 -10.18 -9.98 -22.24
N GLY A 30 -10.39 -11.28 -21.93
CA GLY A 30 -9.36 -12.31 -21.95
C GLY A 30 -8.41 -12.34 -20.75
N ASN A 31 -8.59 -11.41 -19.79
CA ASN A 31 -7.85 -11.35 -18.54
C ASN A 31 -8.72 -11.57 -17.30
N GLU A 32 -10.01 -11.89 -17.46
CA GLU A 32 -11.00 -11.96 -16.40
C GLU A 32 -10.54 -12.82 -15.22
N VAL A 33 -10.04 -14.01 -15.51
CA VAL A 33 -9.55 -14.95 -14.47
C VAL A 33 -8.34 -14.37 -13.73
N ARG A 34 -7.38 -13.74 -14.45
CA ARG A 34 -6.19 -13.17 -13.84
C ARG A 34 -6.54 -11.94 -12.98
N VAL A 35 -7.38 -11.05 -13.50
CA VAL A 35 -7.84 -9.85 -12.79
C VAL A 35 -8.60 -10.23 -11.53
N THR A 36 -9.56 -11.18 -11.62
CA THR A 36 -10.31 -11.68 -10.46
C THR A 36 -9.36 -12.30 -9.43
N SER A 37 -8.41 -13.15 -9.87
CA SER A 37 -7.46 -13.80 -8.96
C SER A 37 -6.59 -12.78 -8.22
N ILE A 38 -6.10 -11.73 -8.89
CA ILE A 38 -5.36 -10.66 -8.24
C ILE A 38 -6.26 -9.93 -7.25
N PHE A 39 -7.45 -9.50 -7.68
CA PHE A 39 -8.39 -8.74 -6.87
C PHE A 39 -8.73 -9.47 -5.56
N ASP A 40 -9.10 -10.74 -5.65
CA ASP A 40 -9.48 -11.55 -4.48
C ASP A 40 -8.31 -11.82 -3.53
N LEU A 41 -7.06 -11.81 -4.03
CA LEU A 41 -5.88 -12.03 -3.20
C LEU A 41 -5.32 -10.76 -2.54
N ILE A 42 -5.78 -9.56 -2.89
CA ILE A 42 -5.26 -8.32 -2.30
C ILE A 42 -5.24 -8.36 -0.77
N PRO A 43 -6.33 -8.73 -0.06
CA PRO A 43 -6.32 -8.74 1.41
C PRO A 43 -5.26 -9.69 1.98
N SER A 44 -5.15 -10.91 1.46
CA SER A 44 -4.19 -11.91 1.94
C SER A 44 -2.74 -11.51 1.66
N GLN A 45 -2.47 -10.83 0.55
CA GLN A 45 -1.13 -10.34 0.22
C GLN A 45 -0.71 -9.21 1.17
N LEU A 46 -1.61 -8.26 1.45
CA LEU A 46 -1.36 -7.14 2.36
C LEU A 46 -1.25 -7.56 3.82
N GLN A 47 -1.87 -8.67 4.22
CA GLN A 47 -1.77 -9.25 5.57
C GLN A 47 -0.35 -9.74 5.90
N LYS A 48 0.47 -10.06 4.89
CA LYS A 48 1.82 -10.58 5.10
C LYS A 48 2.78 -9.50 5.59
N HIS A 49 3.83 -9.93 6.27
CA HIS A 49 4.91 -9.05 6.67
C HIS A 49 5.56 -8.40 5.43
N GLU A 50 5.85 -9.20 4.41
CA GLU A 50 6.32 -8.74 3.11
C GLU A 50 5.13 -8.61 2.15
N LYS A 51 4.78 -7.37 1.80
CA LYS A 51 3.58 -7.03 1.02
C LYS A 51 3.81 -7.04 -0.50
N LYS A 52 4.96 -7.51 -0.97
CA LYS A 52 5.17 -7.76 -2.40
C LYS A 52 4.19 -8.81 -2.89
N PHE A 53 3.53 -8.53 -4.00
CA PHE A 53 2.52 -9.43 -4.54
C PHE A 53 3.17 -10.71 -5.07
N ARG A 54 2.79 -11.86 -4.51
CA ARG A 54 3.34 -13.18 -4.84
C ARG A 54 2.43 -13.92 -5.82
N LEU A 55 2.76 -13.86 -7.10
CA LEU A 55 2.01 -14.54 -8.16
C LEU A 55 1.99 -16.07 -8.02
N SER A 56 2.97 -16.66 -7.32
CA SER A 56 2.98 -18.10 -7.02
C SER A 56 1.78 -18.57 -6.20
N GLU A 57 1.07 -17.66 -5.55
CA GLU A 57 -0.17 -17.97 -4.82
C GLU A 57 -1.40 -18.03 -5.75
N ILE A 58 -1.32 -17.44 -6.94
CA ILE A 58 -2.32 -17.66 -7.99
C ILE A 58 -2.03 -18.97 -8.69
N LYS A 59 -0.77 -19.15 -9.14
CA LYS A 59 -0.34 -20.33 -9.88
C LYS A 59 1.16 -20.55 -9.69
N ALA A 60 1.55 -21.79 -9.39
CA ALA A 60 2.96 -22.16 -9.33
C ALA A 60 3.66 -21.85 -10.66
N GLY A 61 4.81 -21.15 -10.58
CA GLY A 61 5.58 -20.75 -11.75
C GLY A 61 5.02 -19.55 -12.54
N ALA A 62 3.97 -18.88 -12.05
CA ALA A 62 3.44 -17.66 -12.67
C ALA A 62 4.50 -16.56 -12.76
N ARG A 63 4.55 -15.87 -13.90
CA ARG A 63 5.53 -14.79 -14.15
C ARG A 63 4.83 -13.45 -14.28
N MET A 64 5.47 -12.37 -13.83
CA MET A 64 4.91 -11.01 -13.85
C MET A 64 4.39 -10.62 -15.23
N ARG A 65 5.14 -10.88 -16.29
CA ARG A 65 4.76 -10.57 -17.69
C ARG A 65 3.40 -11.14 -18.12
N GLU A 66 2.93 -12.21 -17.46
CA GLU A 66 1.65 -12.85 -17.77
C GLU A 66 0.47 -12.14 -17.09
N TYR A 67 0.76 -11.32 -16.07
CA TYR A 67 -0.21 -10.64 -15.21
C TYR A 67 -0.16 -9.11 -15.30
N GLU A 68 0.82 -8.54 -16.02
CA GLU A 68 0.96 -7.07 -16.16
C GLU A 68 -0.33 -6.42 -16.63
N GLY A 69 -0.96 -6.99 -17.67
CA GLY A 69 -2.25 -6.48 -18.19
C GLY A 69 -3.37 -6.51 -17.15
N ALA A 70 -3.36 -7.51 -16.26
CA ALA A 70 -4.37 -7.62 -15.21
C ALA A 70 -4.16 -6.58 -14.09
N PHE A 71 -2.90 -6.34 -13.67
CA PHE A 71 -2.58 -5.25 -12.73
C PHE A 71 -2.89 -3.88 -13.34
N PHE A 72 -2.54 -3.68 -14.61
CA PHE A 72 -2.83 -2.46 -15.34
C PHE A 72 -4.35 -2.20 -15.39
N TRP A 73 -5.15 -3.22 -15.71
CA TRP A 73 -6.60 -3.10 -15.73
C TRP A 73 -7.16 -2.64 -14.38
N LEU A 74 -6.75 -3.29 -13.26
CA LEU A 74 -7.18 -2.90 -11.91
C LEU A 74 -6.78 -1.46 -11.57
N HIS A 75 -5.63 -1.01 -12.06
CA HIS A 75 -5.14 0.34 -11.85
C HIS A 75 -5.95 1.38 -12.63
N GLU A 76 -6.19 1.15 -13.93
CA GLU A 76 -6.95 2.05 -14.79
C GLU A 76 -8.43 2.11 -14.40
N ALA A 77 -8.99 0.98 -13.96
CA ALA A 77 -10.35 0.94 -13.40
C ALA A 77 -10.46 1.61 -12.01
N MET A 78 -9.37 2.11 -11.46
CA MET A 78 -9.28 2.73 -10.12
C MET A 78 -9.79 1.80 -8.99
N VAL A 79 -9.68 0.49 -9.18
CA VAL A 79 -10.04 -0.53 -8.19
C VAL A 79 -8.87 -0.79 -7.23
N ALA A 80 -7.65 -0.72 -7.76
CA ALA A 80 -6.43 -0.91 -6.98
C ALA A 80 -5.37 0.15 -7.27
N ASN A 81 -4.54 0.45 -6.29
CA ASN A 81 -3.37 1.31 -6.39
C ASN A 81 -2.12 0.45 -6.47
N ILE A 82 -1.45 0.48 -7.62
CA ILE A 82 -0.21 -0.25 -7.82
C ILE A 82 0.96 0.59 -7.32
N CYS A 83 1.77 -0.03 -6.46
CA CYS A 83 3.01 0.53 -5.96
C CYS A 83 4.19 -0.26 -6.56
N TYR A 84 5.01 0.42 -7.35
CA TYR A 84 6.07 -0.20 -8.14
C TYR A 84 7.36 -0.32 -7.33
N GLY A 85 8.09 -1.42 -7.52
CA GLY A 85 9.44 -1.54 -6.99
C GLY A 85 10.38 -0.54 -7.67
N ALA A 86 11.27 0.06 -6.89
CA ALA A 86 12.40 0.83 -7.41
C ALA A 86 13.71 0.08 -7.13
N THR A 87 14.62 0.04 -8.11
CA THR A 87 15.95 -0.57 -7.94
C THR A 87 16.86 0.30 -7.07
N GLU A 88 16.61 1.60 -7.05
CA GLU A 88 17.33 2.58 -6.21
C GLU A 88 16.40 3.74 -5.84
N PRO A 89 16.48 4.28 -4.60
CA PRO A 89 15.74 5.47 -4.19
C PRO A 89 16.45 6.74 -4.69
N ASN A 90 16.50 6.93 -5.99
CA ASN A 90 17.22 8.01 -6.67
C ASN A 90 16.29 8.77 -7.61
N ILE A 91 16.74 9.95 -8.07
CA ILE A 91 16.01 10.76 -9.04
C ILE A 91 15.63 9.96 -10.28
N GLY A 92 14.43 10.19 -10.79
CA GLY A 92 13.92 9.46 -11.95
C GLY A 92 13.43 8.05 -11.62
N LEU A 93 12.61 7.88 -10.57
CA LEU A 93 12.05 6.59 -10.14
C LEU A 93 11.45 5.78 -11.30
N ASN A 94 10.87 6.44 -12.32
CA ASN A 94 10.37 5.77 -13.52
C ASN A 94 11.48 5.09 -14.36
N LEU A 95 12.71 5.57 -14.28
CA LEU A 95 13.87 4.98 -14.95
C LEU A 95 14.48 3.83 -14.15
N LYS A 96 14.07 3.70 -12.89
CA LYS A 96 14.58 2.72 -11.92
C LYS A 96 13.52 1.69 -11.53
N LEU A 97 12.54 1.46 -12.38
CA LEU A 97 11.49 0.47 -12.15
C LEU A 97 12.06 -0.94 -12.06
N GLU A 98 11.66 -1.65 -11.02
CA GLU A 98 11.83 -3.09 -10.89
C GLU A 98 10.55 -3.78 -11.39
N ASN A 99 10.53 -4.18 -12.65
CA ASN A 99 9.34 -4.75 -13.30
C ASN A 99 8.87 -6.09 -12.71
N SER A 100 9.72 -6.75 -11.94
CA SER A 100 9.41 -8.06 -11.34
C SER A 100 8.71 -7.95 -9.98
N SER A 101 8.60 -6.74 -9.42
CA SER A 101 8.16 -6.53 -8.05
C SER A 101 7.19 -5.37 -7.94
N LEU A 102 6.03 -5.63 -7.37
CA LEU A 102 5.02 -4.61 -7.06
C LEU A 102 4.28 -4.95 -5.77
N LYS A 103 3.69 -3.93 -5.15
CA LYS A 103 2.67 -4.06 -4.11
C LYS A 103 1.33 -3.61 -4.70
N CYS A 104 0.23 -4.25 -4.28
CA CYS A 104 -1.11 -3.95 -4.78
C CYS A 104 -2.02 -3.58 -3.60
N TYR A 105 -2.38 -2.31 -3.50
CA TYR A 105 -3.27 -1.78 -2.47
C TYR A 105 -4.68 -1.61 -3.02
N MET A 106 -5.71 -1.81 -2.17
CA MET A 106 -7.07 -1.42 -2.54
C MET A 106 -7.18 0.09 -2.68
N ALA A 107 -7.91 0.56 -3.67
CA ALA A 107 -8.18 1.98 -3.84
C ALA A 107 -9.03 2.57 -2.71
N ASP A 108 -9.83 1.74 -2.04
CA ASP A 108 -10.62 2.11 -0.86
C ASP A 108 -10.38 1.12 0.30
N THR A 109 -9.89 1.66 1.42
CA THR A 109 -9.58 0.84 2.61
C THR A 109 -10.85 0.27 3.26
N GLY A 110 -11.99 0.93 3.12
CA GLY A 110 -13.27 0.41 3.61
C GLY A 110 -13.70 -0.84 2.85
N LEU A 111 -13.44 -0.90 1.54
CA LEU A 111 -13.66 -2.10 0.71
C LEU A 111 -12.67 -3.21 1.07
N LEU A 112 -11.39 -2.86 1.31
CA LEU A 112 -10.38 -3.83 1.78
C LEU A 112 -10.85 -4.55 3.05
N ILE A 113 -11.38 -3.81 4.03
CA ILE A 113 -11.93 -4.39 5.26
C ILE A 113 -13.07 -5.36 4.94
N SER A 114 -14.03 -4.97 4.10
CA SER A 114 -15.15 -5.85 3.75
C SER A 114 -14.72 -7.09 2.97
N MET A 115 -13.66 -7.01 2.16
CA MET A 115 -13.07 -8.18 1.49
C MET A 115 -12.33 -9.09 2.47
N ALA A 116 -11.57 -8.52 3.42
CA ALA A 116 -10.82 -9.30 4.39
C ALA A 116 -11.71 -10.13 5.33
N PHE A 117 -12.98 -9.72 5.52
CA PHE A 117 -13.96 -10.39 6.38
C PHE A 117 -15.18 -10.88 5.58
N ASP A 118 -15.00 -11.30 4.34
CA ASP A 118 -16.10 -11.71 3.45
C ASP A 118 -16.82 -13.00 3.91
N GLU A 119 -16.16 -13.83 4.71
CA GLU A 119 -16.72 -15.04 5.33
C GLU A 119 -17.90 -14.75 6.27
N ASN A 120 -17.92 -13.58 6.88
CA ASN A 120 -19.00 -13.14 7.76
C ASN A 120 -20.02 -12.34 6.94
N ARG A 121 -21.15 -12.96 6.61
CA ARG A 121 -22.21 -12.39 5.76
C ARG A 121 -22.69 -10.99 6.18
N ILE A 122 -22.41 -10.55 7.40
CA ILE A 122 -22.75 -9.19 7.92
C ILE A 122 -21.66 -8.81 8.93
N MET A 123 -20.88 -7.77 8.62
CA MET A 123 -20.00 -7.17 9.61
C MET A 123 -20.84 -6.43 10.66
N GLN A 124 -20.96 -7.02 11.84
CA GLN A 124 -21.64 -6.39 12.95
C GLN A 124 -20.83 -5.18 13.46
N GLU A 125 -21.53 -4.18 14.00
CA GLU A 125 -20.91 -3.01 14.64
C GLU A 125 -19.83 -3.39 15.65
N SER A 126 -20.03 -4.53 16.36
CA SER A 126 -19.06 -5.07 17.31
C SER A 126 -17.71 -5.40 16.65
N LEU A 127 -17.68 -5.85 15.39
CA LEU A 127 -16.45 -6.17 14.68
C LEU A 127 -15.70 -4.90 14.28
N TYR A 128 -16.41 -3.87 13.80
CA TYR A 128 -15.81 -2.55 13.53
C TYR A 128 -15.24 -1.93 14.81
N LYS A 129 -15.96 -2.01 15.92
CA LYS A 129 -15.45 -1.52 17.22
C LYS A 129 -14.20 -2.28 17.66
N LYS A 130 -14.16 -3.60 17.45
CA LYS A 130 -12.98 -4.41 17.80
C LYS A 130 -11.79 -4.10 16.89
N LEU A 131 -12.00 -3.85 15.58
CA LEU A 131 -10.97 -3.38 14.67
C LEU A 131 -10.40 -2.04 15.10
N MET A 132 -11.26 -1.08 15.45
CA MET A 132 -10.85 0.26 15.89
C MET A 132 -10.21 0.29 17.29
N MET A 133 -10.40 -0.76 18.10
CA MET A 133 -9.89 -0.84 19.49
C MET A 133 -8.73 -1.84 19.64
N ASP A 134 -8.07 -2.25 18.53
CA ASP A 134 -6.96 -3.22 18.54
C ASP A 134 -7.29 -4.55 19.24
N LYS A 135 -8.54 -4.99 19.14
CA LYS A 135 -9.03 -6.23 19.79
C LYS A 135 -9.15 -7.42 18.83
N LEU A 136 -8.78 -7.25 17.59
CA LEU A 136 -8.67 -8.31 16.60
C LEU A 136 -7.19 -8.45 16.24
N GLU A 137 -6.69 -9.67 16.23
CA GLU A 137 -5.35 -10.02 15.74
C GLU A 137 -5.23 -9.82 14.21
N VAL A 138 -5.74 -8.68 13.72
CA VAL A 138 -5.60 -8.25 12.33
C VAL A 138 -4.35 -7.40 12.24
N ASN A 139 -3.55 -7.62 11.23
CA ASN A 139 -2.38 -6.78 10.97
C ASN A 139 -2.82 -5.34 10.67
N GLU A 140 -2.90 -4.49 11.69
CA GLU A 140 -3.25 -3.07 11.56
C GLU A 140 -2.32 -2.34 10.59
N GLY A 141 -1.06 -2.78 10.50
CA GLY A 141 -0.11 -2.27 9.53
C GLY A 141 -0.62 -2.38 8.09
N MET A 142 -1.41 -3.43 7.77
CA MET A 142 -2.05 -3.58 6.47
C MET A 142 -3.02 -2.42 6.19
N LEU A 143 -3.86 -2.08 7.14
CA LEU A 143 -4.88 -1.05 6.99
C LEU A 143 -4.26 0.35 6.93
N VAL A 144 -3.33 0.64 7.83
CA VAL A 144 -2.66 1.96 7.90
C VAL A 144 -1.84 2.20 6.63
N GLU A 145 -1.09 1.21 6.16
CA GLU A 145 -0.31 1.34 4.93
C GLU A 145 -1.22 1.50 3.70
N ASN A 146 -2.36 0.80 3.65
CA ASN A 146 -3.35 0.99 2.58
C ASN A 146 -3.98 2.39 2.60
N ILE A 147 -4.28 2.95 3.78
CA ILE A 147 -4.77 4.33 3.93
C ILE A 147 -3.73 5.32 3.41
N VAL A 148 -2.45 5.14 3.75
CA VAL A 148 -1.36 5.99 3.25
C VAL A 148 -1.25 5.89 1.73
N ALA A 149 -1.28 4.69 1.15
CA ALA A 149 -1.28 4.49 -0.30
C ALA A 149 -2.44 5.23 -0.97
N GLN A 150 -3.65 5.11 -0.42
CA GLN A 150 -4.85 5.79 -0.90
C GLN A 150 -4.71 7.31 -0.84
N MET A 151 -4.19 7.87 0.26
CA MET A 151 -3.99 9.31 0.43
C MET A 151 -2.94 9.86 -0.53
N LEU A 152 -1.79 9.20 -0.64
CA LEU A 152 -0.72 9.59 -1.57
C LEU A 152 -1.20 9.55 -3.03
N LYS A 153 -1.94 8.49 -3.40
CA LYS A 153 -2.51 8.38 -4.75
C LYS A 153 -3.53 9.49 -5.02
N ALA A 154 -4.38 9.82 -4.06
CA ALA A 154 -5.36 10.91 -4.17
C ALA A 154 -4.69 12.29 -4.36
N LYS A 155 -3.46 12.47 -3.90
CA LYS A 155 -2.63 13.67 -4.13
C LYS A 155 -1.92 13.67 -5.49
N GLY A 156 -2.07 12.60 -6.26
CA GLY A 156 -1.49 12.47 -7.61
C GLY A 156 -0.10 11.82 -7.62
N HIS A 157 0.40 11.31 -6.49
CA HIS A 157 1.67 10.61 -6.49
C HIS A 157 1.56 9.27 -7.24
N LYS A 158 2.56 8.98 -8.07
CA LYS A 158 2.84 7.60 -8.48
C LYS A 158 3.55 6.91 -7.32
N LEU A 159 3.05 5.75 -6.92
CA LEU A 159 3.56 5.04 -5.76
C LEU A 159 4.75 4.18 -6.14
N PHE A 160 5.81 4.29 -5.35
CA PHE A 160 6.99 3.45 -5.43
C PHE A 160 7.36 2.96 -4.03
N PHE A 161 8.02 1.81 -3.94
CA PHE A 161 8.68 1.33 -2.74
C PHE A 161 10.11 0.92 -3.07
N TYR A 162 10.92 0.74 -2.04
CA TYR A 162 12.30 0.26 -2.20
C TYR A 162 12.57 -0.89 -1.25
N SER A 163 13.25 -1.92 -1.73
CA SER A 163 13.70 -3.01 -0.87
C SER A 163 15.05 -3.53 -1.33
N ASN A 164 15.93 -3.77 -0.37
CA ASN A 164 17.21 -4.42 -0.57
C ASN A 164 17.30 -5.66 0.32
N TYR A 165 17.34 -6.84 -0.31
CA TYR A 165 17.44 -8.13 0.38
C TYR A 165 18.90 -8.62 0.55
N SER A 166 19.83 -7.71 0.79
CA SER A 166 21.22 -8.08 1.06
C SER A 166 21.33 -9.16 2.14
N ARG A 167 22.32 -10.03 2.01
CA ARG A 167 22.71 -10.96 3.07
C ARG A 167 23.29 -10.22 4.28
N GLU A 168 23.91 -9.09 4.04
CA GLU A 168 24.43 -8.21 5.08
C GLU A 168 23.29 -7.44 5.75
N ALA A 169 23.17 -7.59 7.06
CA ALA A 169 22.09 -6.99 7.83
C ALA A 169 22.08 -5.45 7.75
N GLU A 170 23.26 -4.83 7.58
CA GLU A 170 23.40 -3.37 7.46
C GLU A 170 22.78 -2.82 6.17
N ASP A 171 22.84 -3.60 5.09
CA ASP A 171 22.29 -3.23 3.78
C ASP A 171 20.83 -3.67 3.57
N ARG A 172 20.36 -4.60 4.43
CA ARG A 172 18.98 -5.09 4.33
C ARG A 172 18.02 -4.02 4.83
N MET A 173 17.12 -3.58 3.94
CA MET A 173 16.10 -2.58 4.26
C MET A 173 14.89 -2.70 3.35
N GLU A 174 13.74 -2.27 3.84
CA GLU A 174 12.52 -2.06 3.07
C GLU A 174 11.95 -0.70 3.45
N ILE A 175 11.57 0.10 2.45
CA ILE A 175 10.94 1.41 2.58
C ILE A 175 9.55 1.31 1.97
N ASP A 176 8.52 1.63 2.75
CA ASP A 176 7.12 1.42 2.35
C ASP A 176 6.74 2.23 1.13
N PHE A 177 7.10 3.54 1.11
CA PHE A 177 6.86 4.39 -0.06
C PHE A 177 8.05 5.30 -0.37
N LEU A 178 8.19 5.60 -1.64
CA LEU A 178 9.04 6.66 -2.16
C LEU A 178 8.16 7.64 -2.94
N ILE A 179 8.26 8.91 -2.64
CA ILE A 179 7.60 9.97 -3.41
C ILE A 179 8.63 10.93 -4.00
N ALA A 180 8.38 11.38 -5.22
CA ALA A 180 9.18 12.43 -5.85
C ALA A 180 8.57 13.80 -5.55
N LYS A 181 9.39 14.81 -5.24
CA LYS A 181 8.93 16.19 -5.17
C LYS A 181 8.48 16.69 -6.55
N PRO A 182 7.46 17.57 -6.62
CA PRO A 182 6.91 18.06 -7.90
C PRO A 182 7.93 18.81 -8.78
N SER A 183 8.92 19.48 -8.17
CA SER A 183 9.93 20.23 -8.90
C SER A 183 11.29 19.56 -8.81
N ILE A 184 11.86 19.21 -9.98
CA ILE A 184 13.23 18.70 -10.09
C ILE A 184 14.19 19.89 -10.07
N THR A 185 14.40 20.48 -8.89
CA THR A 185 15.34 21.60 -8.72
C THR A 185 16.71 21.18 -8.21
N SER A 186 16.84 19.93 -7.71
CA SER A 186 18.07 19.41 -7.14
C SER A 186 18.16 17.89 -7.23
N LYS A 187 19.34 17.35 -6.93
CA LYS A 187 19.56 15.88 -6.80
C LYS A 187 18.74 15.28 -5.66
N HIS A 188 18.39 16.08 -4.65
CA HIS A 188 17.64 15.67 -3.47
C HIS A 188 16.13 15.80 -3.74
N ASN A 189 15.57 14.85 -4.45
CA ASN A 189 14.17 14.91 -4.89
C ASN A 189 13.27 13.79 -4.39
N ILE A 190 13.83 12.76 -3.78
CA ILE A 190 13.07 11.60 -3.34
C ILE A 190 12.91 11.62 -1.83
N SER A 191 11.69 11.57 -1.35
CA SER A 191 11.36 11.42 0.07
C SER A 191 10.97 9.97 0.37
N PRO A 192 11.76 9.26 1.19
CA PRO A 192 11.39 7.95 1.69
C PRO A 192 10.37 8.08 2.82
N ILE A 193 9.39 7.19 2.84
CA ILE A 193 8.30 7.16 3.81
C ILE A 193 8.24 5.77 4.43
N GLU A 194 8.27 5.72 5.75
CA GLU A 194 8.03 4.54 6.57
C GLU A 194 6.69 4.70 7.27
N VAL A 195 5.85 3.66 7.29
CA VAL A 195 4.52 3.70 7.91
C VAL A 195 4.49 2.85 9.16
N LYS A 196 3.96 3.39 10.25
CA LYS A 196 3.88 2.73 11.55
C LYS A 196 2.45 2.80 12.11
N SER A 197 1.88 1.65 12.40
CA SER A 197 0.51 1.54 12.96
C SER A 197 0.48 1.53 14.49
N THR A 198 1.61 1.26 15.14
CA THR A 198 1.72 1.14 16.60
C THR A 198 2.65 2.21 17.18
N ASN A 199 2.57 2.45 18.49
CA ASN A 199 3.44 3.41 19.19
C ASN A 199 4.84 2.84 19.52
N ARG A 200 5.01 1.52 19.43
CA ARG A 200 6.30 0.85 19.69
C ARG A 200 6.83 0.31 18.37
N TYR A 201 7.80 1.00 17.79
CA TYR A 201 8.40 0.63 16.51
C TYR A 201 9.88 1.00 16.43
N THR A 202 10.54 0.44 15.44
CA THR A 202 11.88 0.84 15.01
C THR A 202 11.81 1.43 13.60
N ILE A 203 12.74 2.30 13.27
CA ILE A 203 12.88 2.93 11.95
C ILE A 203 14.21 2.56 11.29
N SER A 204 14.78 1.42 11.69
CA SER A 204 16.11 1.01 11.26
C SER A 204 16.28 0.93 9.73
N SER A 205 15.23 0.52 8.99
CA SER A 205 15.24 0.53 7.52
C SER A 205 15.37 1.95 6.97
N LEU A 206 14.59 2.89 7.51
CA LEU A 206 14.63 4.29 7.10
C LEU A 206 16.00 4.92 7.41
N GLU A 207 16.53 4.70 8.61
CA GLU A 207 17.86 5.20 9.01
C GLU A 207 18.97 4.68 8.11
N LYS A 208 18.94 3.38 7.76
CA LYS A 208 19.89 2.78 6.81
C LYS A 208 19.74 3.40 5.41
N CYS A 209 18.51 3.59 4.95
CA CYS A 209 18.22 4.22 3.67
C CYS A 209 18.75 5.66 3.63
N VAL A 210 18.47 6.45 4.65
CA VAL A 210 18.94 7.84 4.77
C VAL A 210 20.47 7.90 4.78
N ARG A 211 21.15 7.03 5.54
CA ARG A 211 22.62 6.98 5.60
C ARG A 211 23.22 6.61 4.24
N LYS A 212 22.67 5.58 3.58
CA LYS A 212 23.21 5.04 2.32
C LYS A 212 22.97 5.97 1.14
N TYR A 213 21.80 6.61 1.07
CA TYR A 213 21.36 7.42 -0.08
C TYR A 213 21.27 8.91 0.22
N LYS A 214 21.97 9.39 1.25
CA LYS A 214 21.98 10.79 1.73
C LYS A 214 22.06 11.82 0.60
N ASN A 215 22.81 11.54 -0.46
CA ASN A 215 23.07 12.46 -1.57
C ASN A 215 21.90 12.56 -2.57
N TYR A 216 20.86 11.77 -2.41
CA TYR A 216 19.73 11.70 -3.34
C TYR A 216 18.39 11.94 -2.67
N LEU A 217 18.33 11.77 -1.35
CA LEU A 217 17.10 11.89 -0.60
C LEU A 217 16.80 13.33 -0.20
N SER A 218 15.53 13.65 -0.22
CA SER A 218 14.94 14.82 0.42
C SER A 218 14.54 14.47 1.84
N THR A 219 13.56 15.17 2.41
CA THR A 219 13.05 14.94 3.76
C THR A 219 12.52 13.50 3.91
N PRO A 220 13.06 12.70 4.82
CA PRO A 220 12.48 11.40 5.17
C PRO A 220 11.30 11.58 6.13
N TYR A 221 10.28 10.73 5.97
CA TYR A 221 9.06 10.77 6.79
C TYR A 221 8.80 9.44 7.47
N VAL A 222 8.32 9.52 8.72
CA VAL A 222 7.64 8.42 9.41
C VAL A 222 6.18 8.82 9.56
N ILE A 223 5.27 8.10 8.91
CA ILE A 223 3.83 8.30 9.11
C ILE A 223 3.39 7.39 10.25
N HIS A 224 2.78 7.97 11.28
CA HIS A 224 2.42 7.26 12.50
C HIS A 224 1.11 7.78 13.12
N THR A 225 0.71 7.22 14.25
CA THR A 225 -0.55 7.56 14.93
C THR A 225 -0.39 8.60 16.05
N SER A 226 0.84 9.04 16.32
CA SER A 226 1.16 10.06 17.34
C SER A 226 1.24 11.46 16.75
N ASP A 227 1.59 12.45 17.57
CA ASP A 227 1.67 13.85 17.20
C ASP A 227 2.86 14.18 16.28
N LEU A 228 2.78 15.32 15.61
CA LEU A 228 3.83 15.86 14.76
C LEU A 228 5.11 16.08 15.56
N ALA A 229 6.22 15.57 15.04
CA ALA A 229 7.54 15.76 15.62
C ALA A 229 8.62 15.81 14.53
N GLU A 230 9.77 16.38 14.86
CA GLU A 230 10.99 16.28 14.04
C GLU A 230 12.14 15.84 14.93
N LYS A 231 12.87 14.83 14.48
CA LYS A 231 14.03 14.31 15.21
C LYS A 231 15.07 13.79 14.22
N ASP A 232 16.32 14.18 14.40
CA ASP A 232 17.49 13.74 13.60
C ASP A 232 17.28 13.94 12.08
N GLY A 233 16.56 15.02 11.68
CA GLY A 233 16.23 15.34 10.30
C GLY A 233 15.15 14.46 9.68
N ILE A 234 14.44 13.66 10.48
CA ILE A 234 13.28 12.84 10.10
C ILE A 234 12.03 13.52 10.63
N VAL A 235 11.03 13.70 9.76
CA VAL A 235 9.73 14.26 10.13
C VAL A 235 8.76 13.12 10.47
N TYR A 236 8.27 13.11 11.70
CA TYR A 236 7.24 12.20 12.19
C TYR A 236 5.90 12.86 11.96
N LEU A 237 5.15 12.35 10.99
CA LEU A 237 3.93 12.96 10.50
C LEU A 237 2.70 12.16 10.97
N PRO A 238 1.73 12.79 11.67
CA PRO A 238 0.45 12.15 11.97
C PRO A 238 -0.23 11.63 10.72
N LEU A 239 -0.85 10.44 10.79
CA LEU A 239 -1.51 9.78 9.66
C LEU A 239 -2.45 10.70 8.87
N TYR A 240 -3.25 11.52 9.58
CA TYR A 240 -4.20 12.45 8.96
C TYR A 240 -3.55 13.61 8.20
N MET A 241 -2.25 13.84 8.40
CA MET A 241 -1.47 14.87 7.68
C MET A 241 -0.82 14.33 6.40
N THR A 242 -0.89 13.03 6.12
CA THR A 242 -0.36 12.44 4.86
C THR A 242 -0.77 13.20 3.60
N PRO A 243 -2.00 13.76 3.47
CA PRO A 243 -2.39 14.56 2.30
C PRO A 243 -1.64 15.87 2.12
N LEU A 244 -0.77 16.26 3.03
CA LEU A 244 0.10 17.45 2.90
C LEU A 244 1.39 17.15 2.12
N LEU A 245 1.72 15.86 1.93
CA LEU A 245 2.83 15.38 1.12
C LEU A 245 2.44 15.40 -0.34
#